data_a293869fa0259e4f4d5f709e18b09015
#
_entry.id   a293869fa0259e4f4d5f709e18b09015
#
_cell.length_a   1.000
_cell.length_b   1.000
_cell.length_c   1.000
_cell.angle_alpha   90.00
_cell.angle_beta   90.00
_cell.angle_gamma   90.00
#
_symmetry.space_group_name_H-M   'P 1'
#
loop_
_entity.id
_entity.type
_entity.pdbx_description
1 polymer ?
#
loop_
_entity_poly.entity_id
_entity_poly.type
_entity_poly.pdbx_seq_one_letter_code
_entity_poly.pdbx_strand_id
1 'polypeptide(L)'
;MLLAQGSPLVYHRGVGFGRLMRDVTARLGELYRTDDAAVLLMTSSGTGGLESAIQNVFSPGDEVLVPLAGYFSERWTKLAKAHGLVVRTVEYDWGRRVVPDEVAQALAEHPVKAVLLTHSETSTGVIQPLRDLARVANEAGALVIADVVSSLGAVPFAFDEWGIDVAVGGSQKALSASPGIAFVAISERAWAMQRAATMHRFYFDWSIYKDYADKPEPENPWTPAISVMQGLHAALELYFQDGVDVALERHHTLS
;
A
#
# COMPACT_ATOMS: atom_id res chain seq x y z
N MET A 1 -18.04 -1.06 14.59
CA MET A 1 -16.82 -1.90 14.40
C MET A 1 -16.71 -3.01 15.44
N LEU A 2 -16.62 -2.73 16.75
CA LEU A 2 -16.49 -3.78 17.78
C LEU A 2 -17.64 -4.82 17.74
N LEU A 3 -18.88 -4.38 17.53
CA LEU A 3 -20.02 -5.27 17.36
C LEU A 3 -19.89 -6.18 16.12
N ALA A 4 -19.38 -5.64 15.01
CA ALA A 4 -19.13 -6.42 13.80
C ALA A 4 -18.05 -7.48 14.01
N GLN A 5 -16.97 -7.15 14.74
CA GLN A 5 -15.93 -8.12 15.09
C GLN A 5 -16.37 -9.20 16.06
N GLY A 6 -17.33 -8.89 16.94
CA GLY A 6 -17.94 -9.83 17.88
C GLY A 6 -19.05 -10.67 17.28
N SER A 7 -19.42 -10.45 16.02
CA SER A 7 -20.45 -11.23 15.31
C SER A 7 -19.96 -12.65 14.99
N PRO A 8 -20.89 -13.63 14.80
CA PRO A 8 -20.50 -14.96 14.35
C PRO A 8 -19.64 -14.91 13.09
N LEU A 9 -18.56 -15.69 13.08
CA LEU A 9 -17.63 -15.73 11.94
C LEU A 9 -18.31 -16.35 10.73
N VAL A 10 -18.18 -15.69 9.59
CA VAL A 10 -18.59 -16.27 8.31
C VAL A 10 -17.58 -17.33 7.86
N TYR A 11 -18.06 -18.39 7.21
CA TYR A 11 -17.16 -19.41 6.67
C TYR A 11 -16.36 -18.84 5.49
N HIS A 12 -15.02 -18.82 5.61
CA HIS A 12 -14.11 -18.13 4.67
C HIS A 12 -13.99 -18.77 3.28
N ARG A 13 -14.67 -19.91 3.03
CA ARG A 13 -14.83 -20.56 1.71
C ARG A 13 -16.27 -20.52 1.23
N GLY A 14 -17.10 -19.68 1.82
CA GLY A 14 -18.52 -19.57 1.51
C GLY A 14 -18.92 -18.25 0.88
N VAL A 15 -20.12 -18.22 0.28
CA VAL A 15 -20.70 -17.05 -0.42
C VAL A 15 -20.70 -15.78 0.45
N GLY A 16 -20.93 -15.92 1.76
CA GLY A 16 -20.94 -14.76 2.67
C GLY A 16 -19.57 -14.08 2.77
N PHE A 17 -18.50 -14.86 2.80
CA PHE A 17 -17.14 -14.31 2.80
C PHE A 17 -16.77 -13.73 1.44
N GLY A 18 -17.15 -14.36 0.33
CA GLY A 18 -16.95 -13.83 -1.01
C GLY A 18 -17.61 -12.47 -1.20
N ARG A 19 -18.83 -12.26 -0.68
CA ARG A 19 -19.49 -10.95 -0.67
C ARG A 19 -18.71 -9.93 0.16
N LEU A 20 -18.31 -10.30 1.38
CA LEU A 20 -17.51 -9.44 2.25
C LEU A 20 -16.21 -8.99 1.56
N MET A 21 -15.50 -9.90 0.90
CA MET A 21 -14.29 -9.57 0.15
C MET A 21 -14.57 -8.60 -1.00
N ARG A 22 -15.59 -8.86 -1.83
CA ARG A 22 -15.96 -7.96 -2.93
C ARG A 22 -16.27 -6.54 -2.43
N ASP A 23 -17.08 -6.43 -1.39
CA ASP A 23 -17.50 -5.13 -0.85
C ASP A 23 -16.30 -4.34 -0.28
N VAL A 24 -15.42 -5.02 0.47
CA VAL A 24 -14.20 -4.41 1.02
C VAL A 24 -13.25 -3.99 -0.10
N THR A 25 -13.01 -4.87 -1.08
CA THR A 25 -12.09 -4.58 -2.20
C THR A 25 -12.59 -3.44 -3.07
N ALA A 26 -13.90 -3.39 -3.38
CA ALA A 26 -14.49 -2.31 -4.17
C ALA A 26 -14.33 -0.95 -3.46
N ARG A 27 -14.67 -0.87 -2.17
CA ARG A 27 -14.51 0.37 -1.39
C ARG A 27 -13.05 0.81 -1.24
N LEU A 28 -12.13 -0.13 -1.13
CA LEU A 28 -10.70 0.18 -1.12
C LEU A 28 -10.24 0.69 -2.50
N GLY A 29 -10.75 0.14 -3.60
CA GLY A 29 -10.51 0.67 -4.95
C GLY A 29 -10.94 2.12 -5.07
N GLU A 30 -12.14 2.47 -4.61
CA GLU A 30 -12.63 3.86 -4.56
C GLU A 30 -11.70 4.73 -3.70
N LEU A 31 -11.23 4.23 -2.55
CA LEU A 31 -10.35 4.96 -1.65
C LEU A 31 -8.97 5.21 -2.25
N TYR A 32 -8.45 4.25 -3.00
CA TYR A 32 -7.21 4.39 -3.77
C TYR A 32 -7.38 5.29 -5.00
N ARG A 33 -8.62 5.55 -5.43
CA ARG A 33 -8.94 6.19 -6.71
C ARG A 33 -8.29 5.45 -7.87
N THR A 34 -8.65 4.18 -7.99
CA THR A 34 -8.22 3.32 -9.09
C THR A 34 -9.41 2.55 -9.66
N ASP A 35 -9.44 2.48 -10.99
CA ASP A 35 -10.38 1.66 -11.74
C ASP A 35 -9.71 0.37 -12.26
N ASP A 36 -8.39 0.39 -12.42
CA ASP A 36 -7.63 -0.64 -13.11
C ASP A 36 -6.74 -1.49 -12.19
N ALA A 37 -6.32 -0.97 -11.03
CA ALA A 37 -5.41 -1.68 -10.15
C ALA A 37 -6.09 -2.83 -9.40
N ALA A 38 -5.41 -3.97 -9.33
CA ALA A 38 -5.83 -5.05 -8.43
C ALA A 38 -5.57 -4.66 -6.96
N VAL A 39 -6.58 -4.80 -6.11
CA VAL A 39 -6.44 -4.58 -4.66
C VAL A 39 -6.46 -5.92 -3.94
N LEU A 40 -5.33 -6.32 -3.36
CA LEU A 40 -5.16 -7.56 -2.62
C LEU A 40 -5.26 -7.32 -1.10
N LEU A 41 -5.94 -8.23 -0.40
CA LEU A 41 -6.13 -8.18 1.06
C LEU A 41 -5.28 -9.27 1.73
N MET A 42 -4.42 -8.86 2.67
CA MET A 42 -3.47 -9.76 3.34
C MET A 42 -3.66 -9.71 4.85
N THR A 43 -3.75 -10.86 5.49
CA THR A 43 -3.71 -10.95 6.96
C THR A 43 -2.29 -10.64 7.43
N SER A 44 -2.03 -9.36 7.65
CA SER A 44 -0.73 -8.87 8.11
C SER A 44 -0.82 -7.43 8.62
N SER A 45 0.27 -6.94 9.19
CA SER A 45 0.45 -5.49 9.40
C SER A 45 0.79 -4.78 8.08
N GLY A 46 0.72 -3.44 8.04
CA GLY A 46 1.21 -2.67 6.89
C GLY A 46 2.65 -3.03 6.51
N THR A 47 3.52 -3.33 7.50
CA THR A 47 4.90 -3.78 7.23
C THR A 47 4.95 -5.06 6.40
N GLY A 48 4.04 -6.03 6.64
CA GLY A 48 3.95 -7.22 5.79
C GLY A 48 3.49 -6.88 4.38
N GLY A 49 2.60 -5.89 4.22
CA GLY A 49 2.24 -5.36 2.89
C GLY A 49 3.45 -4.74 2.17
N LEU A 50 4.29 -3.95 2.87
CA LEU A 50 5.54 -3.39 2.31
C LEU A 50 6.52 -4.51 1.92
N GLU A 51 6.67 -5.51 2.77
CA GLU A 51 7.51 -6.67 2.49
C GLU A 51 7.00 -7.46 1.28
N SER A 52 5.67 -7.61 1.14
CA SER A 52 5.08 -8.24 -0.03
C SER A 52 5.44 -7.51 -1.33
N ALA A 53 5.48 -6.17 -1.33
CA ALA A 53 5.90 -5.39 -2.49
C ALA A 53 7.36 -5.71 -2.88
N ILE A 54 8.26 -5.75 -1.90
CA ILE A 54 9.66 -6.13 -2.14
C ILE A 54 9.76 -7.53 -2.74
N GLN A 55 9.09 -8.51 -2.15
CA GLN A 55 9.18 -9.91 -2.59
C GLN A 55 8.58 -10.15 -3.98
N ASN A 56 7.60 -9.35 -4.39
CA ASN A 56 6.91 -9.57 -5.67
C ASN A 56 7.49 -8.75 -6.82
N VAL A 57 8.10 -7.60 -6.57
CA VAL A 57 8.54 -6.70 -7.65
C VAL A 57 10.02 -6.89 -7.99
N PHE A 58 10.83 -7.40 -7.06
CA PHE A 58 12.28 -7.38 -7.18
C PHE A 58 12.92 -8.76 -7.28
N SER A 59 14.16 -8.74 -7.78
CA SER A 59 15.14 -9.82 -7.71
C SER A 59 16.30 -9.39 -6.82
N PRO A 60 17.02 -10.31 -6.15
CA PRO A 60 18.23 -9.95 -5.41
C PRO A 60 19.22 -9.18 -6.30
N GLY A 61 19.76 -8.09 -5.78
CA GLY A 61 20.68 -7.21 -6.51
C GLY A 61 20.01 -6.08 -7.28
N ASP A 62 18.67 -6.05 -7.42
CA ASP A 62 17.98 -4.90 -8.00
C ASP A 62 18.24 -3.62 -7.17
N GLU A 63 18.37 -2.48 -7.86
CA GLU A 63 18.63 -1.19 -7.22
C GLU A 63 17.35 -0.42 -6.98
N VAL A 64 17.26 0.21 -5.80
CA VAL A 64 16.15 1.07 -5.41
C VAL A 64 16.65 2.38 -4.81
N LEU A 65 15.86 3.45 -4.98
CA LEU A 65 16.09 4.73 -4.32
C LEU A 65 15.07 4.91 -3.18
N VAL A 66 15.58 5.34 -2.01
CA VAL A 66 14.76 5.65 -0.84
C VAL A 66 15.10 7.06 -0.36
N PRO A 67 14.21 8.05 -0.51
CA PRO A 67 14.35 9.32 0.18
C PRO A 67 14.13 9.13 1.69
N LEU A 68 15.18 9.37 2.50
CA LEU A 68 15.16 9.17 3.95
C LEU A 68 14.76 10.44 4.68
N ALA A 69 13.55 10.49 5.24
CA ALA A 69 13.02 11.65 5.96
C ALA A 69 12.44 11.30 7.35
N GLY A 70 12.65 10.06 7.82
CA GLY A 70 12.21 9.60 9.13
C GLY A 70 12.19 8.09 9.29
N TYR A 71 11.53 7.62 10.35
CA TYR A 71 11.55 6.20 10.77
C TYR A 71 10.92 5.24 9.76
N PHE A 72 9.85 5.65 9.06
CA PHE A 72 9.14 4.76 8.14
C PHE A 72 9.85 4.69 6.78
N SER A 73 10.48 5.77 6.34
CA SER A 73 11.38 5.73 5.19
C SER A 73 12.64 4.89 5.48
N GLU A 74 13.21 4.94 6.69
CA GLU A 74 14.25 3.99 7.10
C GLU A 74 13.79 2.53 7.09
N ARG A 75 12.50 2.26 7.37
CA ARG A 75 11.94 0.90 7.30
C ARG A 75 12.05 0.32 5.90
N TRP A 76 11.77 1.10 4.86
CA TRP A 76 11.99 0.69 3.48
C TRP A 76 13.43 0.25 3.23
N THR A 77 14.40 1.05 3.70
CA THR A 77 15.83 0.70 3.59
C THR A 77 16.15 -0.64 4.27
N LYS A 78 15.64 -0.85 5.48
CA LYS A 78 15.86 -2.10 6.23
C LYS A 78 15.22 -3.29 5.52
N LEU A 79 13.99 -3.17 5.04
CA LEU A 79 13.30 -4.22 4.28
C LEU A 79 14.05 -4.54 2.98
N ALA A 80 14.38 -3.53 2.18
CA ALA A 80 15.09 -3.72 0.92
C ALA A 80 16.44 -4.41 1.11
N LYS A 81 17.24 -3.97 2.09
CA LYS A 81 18.52 -4.61 2.43
C LYS A 81 18.37 -6.04 2.93
N ALA A 82 17.34 -6.33 3.75
CA ALA A 82 17.07 -7.68 4.25
C ALA A 82 16.77 -8.68 3.12
N HIS A 83 16.22 -8.18 2.00
CA HIS A 83 15.93 -8.96 0.80
C HIS A 83 17.01 -8.86 -0.29
N GLY A 84 18.19 -8.34 0.05
CA GLY A 84 19.35 -8.33 -0.87
C GLY A 84 19.27 -7.30 -1.99
N LEU A 85 18.46 -6.24 -1.84
CA LEU A 85 18.45 -5.12 -2.77
C LEU A 85 19.62 -4.15 -2.51
N VAL A 86 20.07 -3.48 -3.55
CA VAL A 86 21.03 -2.37 -3.47
C VAL A 86 20.23 -1.09 -3.23
N VAL A 87 20.44 -0.47 -2.07
CA VAL A 87 19.67 0.71 -1.65
C VAL A 87 20.52 1.97 -1.79
N ARG A 88 20.06 2.90 -2.61
CA ARG A 88 20.54 4.28 -2.69
C ARG A 88 19.62 5.18 -1.87
N THR A 89 20.16 6.22 -1.28
CA THR A 89 19.39 7.14 -0.43
C THR A 89 19.66 8.61 -0.79
N VAL A 90 18.61 9.43 -0.64
CA VAL A 90 18.72 10.88 -0.51
C VAL A 90 18.29 11.21 0.92
N GLU A 91 19.19 11.80 1.70
CA GLU A 91 18.96 11.99 3.13
C GLU A 91 18.43 13.39 3.44
N TYR A 92 17.43 13.43 4.31
CA TYR A 92 16.81 14.66 4.81
C TYR A 92 16.80 14.67 6.34
N ASP A 93 16.96 15.83 6.93
CA ASP A 93 16.72 16.00 8.36
C ASP A 93 15.28 15.60 8.70
N TRP A 94 15.08 14.93 9.81
CA TRP A 94 13.75 14.55 10.27
C TRP A 94 12.86 15.79 10.47
N GLY A 95 11.64 15.72 9.93
CA GLY A 95 10.71 16.85 9.93
C GLY A 95 10.79 17.72 8.67
N ARG A 96 11.70 17.46 7.74
CA ARG A 96 11.75 18.12 6.44
C ARG A 96 10.97 17.34 5.38
N ARG A 97 10.45 18.08 4.42
CA ARG A 97 9.87 17.48 3.21
C ARG A 97 10.96 17.05 2.25
N VAL A 98 10.73 15.91 1.60
CA VAL A 98 11.52 15.47 0.45
C VAL A 98 11.35 16.47 -0.70
N VAL A 99 12.46 16.82 -1.35
CA VAL A 99 12.48 17.77 -2.46
C VAL A 99 12.48 16.98 -3.79
N PRO A 100 11.43 17.09 -4.63
CA PRO A 100 11.34 16.32 -5.87
C PRO A 100 12.54 16.52 -6.81
N ASP A 101 13.07 17.73 -6.94
CA ASP A 101 14.21 18.01 -7.82
C ASP A 101 15.50 17.30 -7.37
N GLU A 102 15.70 17.12 -6.06
CA GLU A 102 16.86 16.37 -5.54
C GLU A 102 16.71 14.86 -5.83
N VAL A 103 15.48 14.34 -5.75
CA VAL A 103 15.18 12.96 -6.15
C VAL A 103 15.38 12.78 -7.66
N ALA A 104 14.94 13.74 -8.49
CA ALA A 104 15.15 13.73 -9.93
C ALA A 104 16.64 13.73 -10.29
N GLN A 105 17.45 14.54 -9.60
CA GLN A 105 18.91 14.57 -9.78
C GLN A 105 19.53 13.20 -9.44
N ALA A 106 19.17 12.62 -8.29
CA ALA A 106 19.68 11.31 -7.88
C ALA A 106 19.33 10.20 -8.88
N LEU A 107 18.13 10.26 -9.48
CA LEU A 107 17.68 9.31 -10.51
C LEU A 107 18.42 9.50 -11.84
N ALA A 108 18.77 10.74 -12.20
CA ALA A 108 19.56 11.02 -13.39
C ALA A 108 21.01 10.54 -13.27
N GLU A 109 21.59 10.64 -12.07
CA GLU A 109 22.95 10.14 -11.79
C GLU A 109 23.00 8.60 -11.71
N HIS A 110 21.94 7.99 -11.15
CA HIS A 110 21.87 6.56 -10.90
C HIS A 110 20.47 6.03 -11.19
N PRO A 111 20.22 5.53 -12.41
CA PRO A 111 18.94 4.86 -12.72
C PRO A 111 18.69 3.67 -11.80
N VAL A 112 17.48 3.57 -11.27
CA VAL A 112 17.05 2.49 -10.35
C VAL A 112 15.80 1.82 -10.88
N LYS A 113 15.50 0.62 -10.41
CA LYS A 113 14.27 -0.09 -10.77
C LYS A 113 13.03 0.55 -10.16
N ALA A 114 13.12 1.05 -8.93
CA ALA A 114 12.00 1.69 -8.25
C ALA A 114 12.43 2.76 -7.24
N VAL A 115 11.52 3.70 -6.99
CA VAL A 115 11.59 4.62 -5.84
C VAL A 115 10.61 4.15 -4.78
N LEU A 116 11.10 3.93 -3.55
CA LEU A 116 10.31 3.52 -2.39
C LEU A 116 9.96 4.75 -1.55
N LEU A 117 8.71 5.14 -1.54
CA LEU A 117 8.23 6.39 -0.97
C LEU A 117 7.38 6.16 0.27
N THR A 118 7.46 7.05 1.24
CA THR A 118 6.56 7.12 2.40
C THR A 118 5.73 8.40 2.28
N HIS A 119 4.41 8.28 2.09
CA HIS A 119 3.54 9.45 1.89
C HIS A 119 3.34 10.27 3.17
N SER A 120 3.05 9.61 4.29
CA SER A 120 2.98 10.24 5.60
C SER A 120 4.05 9.67 6.52
N GLU A 121 5.06 10.48 6.81
CA GLU A 121 6.10 10.10 7.77
C GLU A 121 5.58 10.31 9.19
N THR A 122 4.97 9.27 9.74
CA THR A 122 4.28 9.31 11.03
C THR A 122 5.20 9.71 12.19
N SER A 123 6.49 9.39 12.09
CA SER A 123 7.47 9.72 13.15
C SER A 123 7.70 11.22 13.31
N THR A 124 7.41 12.01 12.26
CA THR A 124 7.63 13.45 12.24
C THR A 124 6.35 14.26 11.95
N GLY A 125 5.25 13.58 11.55
CA GLY A 125 4.00 14.23 11.15
C GLY A 125 4.03 14.87 9.75
N VAL A 126 5.09 14.66 8.98
CA VAL A 126 5.25 15.31 7.67
C VAL A 126 4.53 14.53 6.58
N ILE A 127 3.70 15.21 5.80
CA ILE A 127 3.16 14.70 4.54
C ILE A 127 4.12 15.04 3.41
N GLN A 128 4.61 14.01 2.72
CA GLN A 128 5.53 14.15 1.60
C GLN A 128 4.77 14.50 0.30
N PRO A 129 5.37 15.22 -0.64
CA PRO A 129 4.75 15.61 -1.91
C PRO A 129 4.70 14.43 -2.90
N LEU A 130 3.93 13.38 -2.54
CA LEU A 130 3.94 12.08 -3.23
C LEU A 130 3.61 12.21 -4.73
N ARG A 131 2.67 13.07 -5.11
CA ARG A 131 2.33 13.32 -6.51
C ARG A 131 3.54 13.78 -7.32
N ASP A 132 4.30 14.75 -6.81
CA ASP A 132 5.46 15.29 -7.50
C ASP A 132 6.63 14.30 -7.50
N LEU A 133 6.81 13.55 -6.41
CA LEU A 133 7.80 12.48 -6.31
C LEU A 133 7.49 11.33 -7.28
N ALA A 134 6.22 10.96 -7.42
CA ALA A 134 5.80 9.96 -8.40
C ALA A 134 6.04 10.43 -9.83
N ARG A 135 5.74 11.71 -10.13
CA ARG A 135 6.02 12.29 -11.44
C ARG A 135 7.49 12.17 -11.81
N VAL A 136 8.41 12.61 -10.95
CA VAL A 136 9.86 12.57 -11.28
C VAL A 136 10.38 11.13 -11.38
N ALA A 137 9.85 10.20 -10.58
CA ALA A 137 10.20 8.78 -10.69
C ALA A 137 9.72 8.17 -12.02
N ASN A 138 8.49 8.48 -12.43
CA ASN A 138 7.95 8.03 -13.71
C ASN A 138 8.69 8.61 -14.91
N GLU A 139 9.05 9.89 -14.86
CA GLU A 139 9.88 10.54 -15.89
C GLU A 139 11.25 9.87 -16.05
N ALA A 140 11.81 9.37 -14.96
CA ALA A 140 13.06 8.59 -14.96
C ALA A 140 12.87 7.10 -15.33
N GLY A 141 11.63 6.64 -15.58
CA GLY A 141 11.32 5.25 -15.91
C GLY A 141 11.29 4.29 -14.71
N ALA A 142 11.51 4.78 -13.48
CA ALA A 142 11.46 3.99 -12.27
C ALA A 142 10.01 3.67 -11.84
N LEU A 143 9.80 2.51 -11.20
CA LEU A 143 8.52 2.19 -10.56
C LEU A 143 8.32 3.08 -9.31
N VAL A 144 7.06 3.36 -9.00
CA VAL A 144 6.66 4.09 -7.80
C VAL A 144 5.98 3.15 -6.81
N ILE A 145 6.65 2.89 -5.68
CA ILE A 145 6.10 2.05 -4.61
C ILE A 145 5.90 2.91 -3.37
N ALA A 146 4.65 3.05 -2.92
CA ALA A 146 4.27 3.99 -1.88
C ALA A 146 3.74 3.30 -0.61
N ASP A 147 4.31 3.65 0.53
CA ASP A 147 3.71 3.44 1.84
C ASP A 147 2.65 4.54 2.07
N VAL A 148 1.39 4.15 2.01
CA VAL A 148 0.25 5.01 2.32
C VAL A 148 -0.50 4.54 3.58
N VAL A 149 0.14 3.72 4.40
CA VAL A 149 -0.47 3.13 5.61
C VAL A 149 -1.08 4.20 6.51
N SER A 150 -0.38 5.31 6.74
CA SER A 150 -0.87 6.39 7.61
C SER A 150 -1.64 7.49 6.88
N SER A 151 -1.54 7.56 5.56
CA SER A 151 -2.13 8.64 4.76
C SER A 151 -3.41 8.27 4.05
N LEU A 152 -3.59 7.00 3.65
CA LEU A 152 -4.77 6.58 2.90
C LEU A 152 -6.04 6.78 3.73
N GLY A 153 -6.95 7.58 3.20
CA GLY A 153 -8.19 7.98 3.89
C GLY A 153 -8.04 9.16 4.86
N ALA A 154 -6.81 9.69 5.07
CA ALA A 154 -6.56 10.88 5.89
C ALA A 154 -6.18 12.10 5.06
N VAL A 155 -5.47 11.90 3.95
CA VAL A 155 -5.06 12.97 3.03
C VAL A 155 -5.37 12.56 1.60
N PRO A 156 -5.50 13.52 0.66
CA PRO A 156 -5.77 13.22 -0.74
C PRO A 156 -4.74 12.26 -1.32
N PHE A 157 -5.24 11.26 -2.06
CA PHE A 157 -4.43 10.27 -2.75
C PHE A 157 -5.15 9.85 -4.04
N ALA A 158 -4.42 9.63 -5.13
CA ALA A 158 -4.98 9.17 -6.40
C ALA A 158 -3.98 8.24 -7.10
N PHE A 159 -4.23 6.95 -7.00
CA PHE A 159 -3.34 5.89 -7.49
C PHE A 159 -3.06 6.03 -8.99
N ASP A 160 -4.12 6.02 -9.80
CA ASP A 160 -4.00 6.05 -11.26
C ASP A 160 -3.48 7.41 -11.76
N GLU A 161 -4.09 8.52 -11.29
CA GLU A 161 -3.73 9.87 -11.72
C GLU A 161 -2.26 10.22 -11.41
N TRP A 162 -1.73 9.74 -10.27
CA TRP A 162 -0.35 10.03 -9.85
C TRP A 162 0.67 9.04 -10.41
N GLY A 163 0.21 8.00 -11.12
CA GLY A 163 1.07 6.98 -11.72
C GLY A 163 1.81 6.16 -10.67
N ILE A 164 1.09 5.77 -9.61
CA ILE A 164 1.63 4.87 -8.58
C ILE A 164 1.58 3.44 -9.10
N ASP A 165 2.64 2.66 -8.89
CA ASP A 165 2.68 1.26 -9.31
C ASP A 165 2.25 0.30 -8.21
N VAL A 166 2.63 0.59 -6.97
CA VAL A 166 2.21 -0.17 -5.80
C VAL A 166 1.91 0.79 -4.65
N ALA A 167 0.75 0.65 -4.03
CA ALA A 167 0.42 1.40 -2.81
C ALA A 167 -0.01 0.45 -1.70
N VAL A 168 0.62 0.58 -0.53
CA VAL A 168 0.36 -0.27 0.63
C VAL A 168 -0.36 0.52 1.70
N GLY A 169 -1.56 0.05 2.06
CA GLY A 169 -2.38 0.58 3.16
C GLY A 169 -2.52 -0.40 4.33
N GLY A 170 -3.17 0.06 5.38
CA GLY A 170 -3.42 -0.76 6.58
C GLY A 170 -4.71 -0.38 7.29
N SER A 171 -5.36 -1.36 7.90
CA SER A 171 -6.71 -1.22 8.47
C SER A 171 -6.81 -0.28 9.67
N GLN A 172 -5.75 -0.13 10.47
CA GLN A 172 -5.78 0.49 11.81
C GLN A 172 -5.44 1.99 11.86
N LYS A 173 -5.36 2.68 10.72
CA LYS A 173 -5.03 4.11 10.67
C LYS A 173 -6.29 4.95 10.46
N ALA A 174 -6.37 5.76 9.42
CA ALA A 174 -7.53 6.63 9.14
C ALA A 174 -8.87 5.89 9.08
N LEU A 175 -8.87 4.64 8.63
CA LEU A 175 -10.07 3.80 8.58
C LEU A 175 -10.56 3.36 9.97
N SER A 176 -9.75 3.53 11.02
CA SER A 176 -10.11 3.22 12.41
C SER A 176 -10.60 1.78 12.66
N ALA A 177 -10.23 0.83 11.78
CA ALA A 177 -10.47 -0.59 12.01
C ALA A 177 -9.37 -1.19 12.91
N SER A 178 -9.56 -2.42 13.37
CA SER A 178 -8.52 -3.13 14.12
C SER A 178 -7.32 -3.43 13.25
N PRO A 179 -6.10 -3.47 13.84
CA PRO A 179 -4.91 -3.90 13.11
C PRO A 179 -5.04 -5.38 12.69
N GLY A 180 -4.40 -5.74 11.58
CA GLY A 180 -4.33 -7.14 11.15
C GLY A 180 -4.63 -7.38 9.68
N ILE A 181 -5.04 -6.34 8.92
CA ILE A 181 -5.21 -6.41 7.47
C ILE A 181 -4.33 -5.33 6.82
N ALA A 182 -3.44 -5.76 5.94
CA ALA A 182 -2.82 -4.90 4.92
C ALA A 182 -3.57 -5.06 3.60
N PHE A 183 -3.64 -4.00 2.83
CA PHE A 183 -4.18 -4.00 1.48
C PHE A 183 -3.19 -3.33 0.53
N VAL A 184 -3.05 -3.93 -0.65
CA VAL A 184 -2.04 -3.53 -1.62
C VAL A 184 -2.72 -3.32 -2.97
N ALA A 185 -2.67 -2.09 -3.49
CA ALA A 185 -3.07 -1.77 -4.85
C ALA A 185 -1.87 -1.96 -5.78
N ILE A 186 -2.08 -2.60 -6.95
CA ILE A 186 -1.02 -3.07 -7.84
C ILE A 186 -1.39 -2.74 -9.29
N SER A 187 -0.55 -1.93 -9.96
CA SER A 187 -0.72 -1.58 -11.38
C SER A 187 -0.33 -2.74 -12.30
N GLU A 188 -0.81 -2.70 -13.56
CA GLU A 188 -0.36 -3.64 -14.60
C GLU A 188 1.16 -3.58 -14.82
N ARG A 189 1.78 -2.41 -14.68
CA ARG A 189 3.23 -2.25 -14.77
C ARG A 189 3.95 -3.01 -13.64
N ALA A 190 3.43 -2.96 -12.42
CA ALA A 190 3.96 -3.74 -11.30
C ALA A 190 3.72 -5.24 -11.47
N TRP A 191 2.58 -5.66 -12.02
CA TRP A 191 2.32 -7.05 -12.39
C TRP A 191 3.30 -7.58 -13.45
N ALA A 192 3.66 -6.75 -14.43
CA ALA A 192 4.69 -7.12 -15.40
C ALA A 192 6.05 -7.39 -14.72
N MET A 193 6.42 -6.58 -13.73
CA MET A 193 7.64 -6.81 -12.94
C MET A 193 7.53 -8.05 -12.06
N GLN A 194 6.37 -8.31 -11.45
CA GLN A 194 6.12 -9.50 -10.62
C GLN A 194 6.38 -10.80 -11.40
N ARG A 195 5.96 -10.86 -12.67
CA ARG A 195 6.20 -12.01 -13.55
C ARG A 195 7.68 -12.26 -13.85
N ALA A 196 8.51 -11.22 -13.82
CA ALA A 196 9.95 -11.30 -14.08
C ALA A 196 10.80 -11.44 -12.80
N ALA A 197 10.24 -11.12 -11.64
CA ALA A 197 10.94 -11.13 -10.36
C ALA A 197 11.29 -12.55 -9.89
N THR A 198 12.50 -12.72 -9.36
CA THR A 198 13.03 -14.02 -8.94
C THR A 198 13.16 -14.17 -7.42
N MET A 199 12.75 -13.15 -6.64
CA MET A 199 12.82 -13.24 -5.19
C MET A 199 11.92 -14.35 -4.64
N HIS A 200 12.40 -15.08 -3.65
CA HIS A 200 11.64 -16.15 -3.01
C HIS A 200 10.43 -15.57 -2.28
N ARG A 201 9.25 -16.13 -2.56
CA ARG A 201 7.98 -15.76 -1.95
C ARG A 201 7.05 -16.96 -1.91
N PHE A 202 6.19 -17.02 -0.91
CA PHE A 202 5.12 -18.02 -0.80
C PHE A 202 3.89 -17.41 -0.12
N TYR A 203 4.01 -17.02 1.16
CA TYR A 203 2.87 -16.47 1.89
C TYR A 203 2.35 -15.16 1.27
N PHE A 204 3.25 -14.32 0.76
CA PHE A 204 2.92 -13.04 0.12
C PHE A 204 2.98 -13.09 -1.42
N ASP A 205 2.90 -14.25 -2.06
CA ASP A 205 2.88 -14.32 -3.52
C ASP A 205 1.57 -13.77 -4.06
N TRP A 206 1.65 -12.61 -4.73
CA TRP A 206 0.50 -11.91 -5.27
C TRP A 206 -0.27 -12.72 -6.31
N SER A 207 0.39 -13.58 -7.08
CA SER A 207 -0.27 -14.45 -8.05
C SER A 207 -1.26 -15.37 -7.36
N ILE A 208 -0.85 -15.98 -6.23
CA ILE A 208 -1.73 -16.86 -5.45
C ILE A 208 -2.92 -16.06 -4.90
N TYR A 209 -2.68 -14.86 -4.35
CA TYR A 209 -3.77 -14.01 -3.87
C TYR A 209 -4.75 -13.62 -4.98
N LYS A 210 -4.22 -13.27 -6.17
CA LYS A 210 -5.03 -12.90 -7.33
C LYS A 210 -5.87 -14.08 -7.83
N ASP A 211 -5.28 -15.26 -7.98
CA ASP A 211 -5.99 -16.48 -8.40
C ASP A 211 -7.19 -16.80 -7.49
N TYR A 212 -7.06 -16.52 -6.19
CA TYR A 212 -8.14 -16.72 -5.24
C TYR A 212 -9.15 -15.57 -5.23
N ALA A 213 -8.71 -14.34 -5.42
CA ALA A 213 -9.59 -13.17 -5.50
C ALA A 213 -10.44 -13.15 -6.78
N ASP A 214 -9.92 -13.70 -7.89
CA ASP A 214 -10.59 -13.75 -9.19
C ASP A 214 -11.63 -14.89 -9.32
N LYS A 215 -11.76 -15.75 -8.30
CA LYS A 215 -12.80 -16.79 -8.29
C LYS A 215 -14.21 -16.18 -8.37
N PRO A 216 -15.19 -16.89 -8.93
CA PRO A 216 -16.60 -16.46 -8.91
C PRO A 216 -17.09 -16.09 -7.50
N GLU A 217 -16.65 -16.84 -6.49
CA GLU A 217 -16.75 -16.49 -5.08
C GLU A 217 -15.33 -16.19 -4.57
N PRO A 218 -14.96 -14.90 -4.44
CA PRO A 218 -13.63 -14.50 -3.99
C PRO A 218 -13.26 -15.10 -2.64
N GLU A 219 -12.03 -15.54 -2.54
CA GLU A 219 -11.47 -16.16 -1.34
C GLU A 219 -10.11 -15.55 -1.02
N ASN A 220 -9.62 -15.83 0.18
CA ASN A 220 -8.22 -15.60 0.53
C ASN A 220 -7.46 -16.93 0.44
N PRO A 221 -6.22 -16.99 -0.07
CA PRO A 221 -5.48 -18.25 -0.20
C PRO A 221 -5.23 -18.95 1.14
N TRP A 222 -5.00 -18.17 2.17
CA TRP A 222 -4.78 -18.63 3.54
C TRP A 222 -6.00 -18.32 4.40
N THR A 223 -6.12 -18.93 5.59
CA THR A 223 -7.18 -18.58 6.52
C THR A 223 -7.04 -17.12 6.96
N PRO A 224 -7.99 -16.25 6.60
CA PRO A 224 -7.87 -14.82 6.88
C PRO A 224 -8.30 -14.49 8.33
N ALA A 225 -7.94 -13.28 8.78
CA ALA A 225 -8.44 -12.71 10.03
C ALA A 225 -9.90 -12.24 9.84
N ILE A 226 -10.86 -13.18 9.84
CA ILE A 226 -12.26 -12.96 9.46
C ILE A 226 -12.92 -11.87 10.30
N SER A 227 -12.77 -11.89 11.62
CA SER A 227 -13.33 -10.86 12.51
C SER A 227 -12.78 -9.47 12.21
N VAL A 228 -11.47 -9.36 11.86
CA VAL A 228 -10.86 -8.10 11.47
C VAL A 228 -11.41 -7.63 10.12
N MET A 229 -11.64 -8.55 9.17
CA MET A 229 -12.30 -8.24 7.89
C MET A 229 -13.72 -7.72 8.08
N GLN A 230 -14.52 -8.35 8.97
CA GLN A 230 -15.85 -7.86 9.32
C GLN A 230 -15.80 -6.46 9.95
N GLY A 231 -14.81 -6.21 10.81
CA GLY A 231 -14.56 -4.90 11.39
C GLY A 231 -14.12 -3.85 10.36
N LEU A 232 -13.26 -4.23 9.41
CA LEU A 232 -12.84 -3.34 8.31
C LEU A 232 -14.03 -2.99 7.40
N HIS A 233 -14.86 -3.95 7.05
CA HIS A 233 -16.08 -3.70 6.27
C HIS A 233 -16.97 -2.65 6.95
N ALA A 234 -17.29 -2.85 8.23
CA ALA A 234 -18.09 -1.89 9.00
C ALA A 234 -17.41 -0.52 9.13
N ALA A 235 -16.07 -0.48 9.20
CA ALA A 235 -15.33 0.77 9.22
C ALA A 235 -15.41 1.52 7.89
N LEU A 236 -15.30 0.80 6.78
CA LEU A 236 -15.46 1.37 5.44
C LEU A 236 -16.90 1.87 5.21
N GLU A 237 -17.92 1.12 5.67
CA GLU A 237 -19.31 1.61 5.62
C GLU A 237 -19.48 2.96 6.32
N LEU A 238 -18.92 3.11 7.52
CA LEU A 238 -18.96 4.36 8.27
C LEU A 238 -18.14 5.46 7.58
N TYR A 239 -16.97 5.12 7.06
CA TYR A 239 -16.10 6.06 6.36
C TYR A 239 -16.79 6.66 5.12
N PHE A 240 -17.47 5.83 4.34
CA PHE A 240 -18.17 6.23 3.12
C PHE A 240 -19.56 6.83 3.37
N GLN A 241 -20.08 6.77 4.59
CA GLN A 241 -21.43 7.27 4.91
C GLN A 241 -21.60 8.76 4.55
N ASP A 242 -20.58 9.56 4.84
CA ASP A 242 -20.56 11.02 4.54
C ASP A 242 -19.81 11.31 3.21
N GLY A 243 -19.17 10.30 2.62
CA GLY A 243 -18.34 10.43 1.43
C GLY A 243 -16.86 10.71 1.73
N VAL A 244 -15.99 10.35 0.77
CA VAL A 244 -14.52 10.44 0.92
C VAL A 244 -14.07 11.88 1.16
N ASP A 245 -14.61 12.84 0.40
CA ASP A 245 -14.18 14.24 0.49
C ASP A 245 -14.51 14.86 1.86
N VAL A 246 -15.66 14.50 2.44
CA VAL A 246 -16.05 14.95 3.80
C VAL A 246 -15.12 14.32 4.86
N ALA A 247 -14.76 13.06 4.69
CA ALA A 247 -13.82 12.40 5.59
C ALA A 247 -12.42 13.04 5.52
N LEU A 248 -11.93 13.37 4.34
CA LEU A 248 -10.65 14.06 4.13
C LEU A 248 -10.67 15.47 4.75
N GLU A 249 -11.74 16.25 4.53
CA GLU A 249 -11.91 17.59 5.12
C GLU A 249 -11.92 17.53 6.66
N ARG A 250 -12.60 16.53 7.23
CA ARG A 250 -12.59 16.29 8.68
C ARG A 250 -11.18 16.04 9.20
N HIS A 251 -10.38 15.20 8.53
CA HIS A 251 -9.00 14.96 8.92
C HIS A 251 -8.16 16.23 8.82
N HIS A 252 -8.32 16.99 7.74
CA HIS A 252 -7.61 18.26 7.56
C HIS A 252 -7.93 19.28 8.65
N THR A 253 -9.22 19.38 9.06
CA THR A 253 -9.67 20.31 10.10
C THR A 253 -9.15 19.94 11.50
N LEU A 254 -8.92 18.63 11.75
CA LEU A 254 -8.51 18.11 13.06
C LEU A 254 -6.99 17.93 13.20
N SER A 255 -6.21 18.10 12.14
CA SER A 255 -4.74 17.99 12.14
C SER A 255 -4.06 19.34 12.32
#